data_1cc1b717a1efb4e83b76cf26c403300d
#
_entry.id   1cc1b717a1efb4e83b76cf26c403300d
#
_cell.length_a   1.000
_cell.length_b   1.000
_cell.length_c   1.000
_cell.angle_alpha   90.00
_cell.angle_beta   90.00
_cell.angle_gamma   90.00
#
_symmetry.space_group_name_H-M   'P 1'
#
loop_
_entity.id
_entity.type
_entity.pdbx_description
1 polymer ?
#
loop_
_entity_poly.entity_id
_entity_poly.type
_entity_poly.pdbx_seq_one_letter_code
_entity_poly.pdbx_strand_id
1 'polypeptide(L)'
;MKKILVLLTVVAIVFCSFSCKTSESAATEPEPAETPAPAEAPAPAPQAAISAEAYEAAILYLCDIDLRAKVPESKKNVEPWTKGVQIFAMGEQCLANGLYADAIAPLAQAKKFWSGLVDPADIEIEEDGSKAYALLLTDFGLQGQVPESKKNVEPWTKGVQIFQMGQGLFYRAMYTDSLAPLGQVKKFWSGLCENPVEVPEEAIKAGVLYYEAQYYRDRVPEASKTKEPYTKGVQIFTMGEQCLQKGLYADAIAPLAQAKKFWKGLCDEAPATGAFPTGKSVDTNWNAKWVFEDDNNVKLYDSETGALLYDFAGKQKDLKAEGNKLSFRCDETQRFYTFVRNGDVIEMDIDRDWTDEEYHITMSAE
;
A
#
# COMPACT_ATOMS: atom_id res chain seq x y z
N MET A 1 0.99 9.67 23.74
CA MET A 1 1.07 8.53 24.68
C MET A 1 -0.23 7.71 24.74
N LYS A 2 -1.44 8.28 24.91
CA LYS A 2 -2.70 7.50 24.93
C LYS A 2 -3.01 6.74 23.61
N LYS A 3 -2.65 7.28 22.44
CA LYS A 3 -2.86 6.64 21.13
C LYS A 3 -1.95 5.42 20.89
N ILE A 4 -0.75 5.41 21.46
CA ILE A 4 0.20 4.29 21.40
C ILE A 4 -0.30 3.12 22.26
N LEU A 5 -0.98 3.41 23.38
CA LEU A 5 -1.50 2.38 24.26
C LEU A 5 -2.68 1.61 23.65
N VAL A 6 -3.47 2.26 22.79
CA VAL A 6 -4.58 1.62 22.06
C VAL A 6 -4.05 0.65 21.02
N LEU A 7 -2.95 0.99 20.33
CA LEU A 7 -2.32 0.10 19.35
C LEU A 7 -1.72 -1.14 20.01
N LEU A 8 -1.19 -1.00 21.25
CA LEU A 8 -0.66 -2.10 22.06
C LEU A 8 -1.72 -3.18 22.36
N THR A 9 -2.99 -2.80 22.44
CA THR A 9 -4.09 -3.74 22.74
C THR A 9 -4.51 -4.55 21.51
N VAL A 10 -4.36 -3.99 20.30
CA VAL A 10 -4.88 -4.56 19.06
C VAL A 10 -4.15 -5.79 18.59
N VAL A 11 -2.83 -5.73 18.55
CA VAL A 11 -2.03 -6.85 18.07
C VAL A 11 -1.93 -7.95 19.11
N ALA A 12 -1.97 -7.59 20.40
CA ALA A 12 -2.07 -8.57 21.49
C ALA A 12 -3.36 -9.40 21.42
N ILE A 13 -4.48 -8.81 20.98
CA ILE A 13 -5.76 -9.51 20.83
C ILE A 13 -5.73 -10.48 19.65
N VAL A 14 -5.06 -10.14 18.54
CA VAL A 14 -4.91 -11.05 17.38
C VAL A 14 -4.28 -12.37 17.80
N PHE A 15 -3.32 -12.34 18.70
CA PHE A 15 -2.58 -13.53 19.13
C PHE A 15 -3.10 -14.15 20.43
N CYS A 16 -3.80 -13.40 21.28
CA CYS A 16 -4.39 -13.92 22.53
C CYS A 16 -5.66 -14.76 22.31
N SER A 17 -6.36 -14.58 21.20
CA SER A 17 -7.56 -15.39 20.87
C SER A 17 -7.25 -16.87 20.61
N PHE A 18 -5.99 -17.25 20.58
CA PHE A 18 -5.53 -18.60 20.30
C PHE A 18 -5.30 -19.48 21.55
N SER A 19 -5.50 -18.98 22.76
CA SER A 19 -5.02 -19.72 23.96
C SER A 19 -6.09 -20.26 24.89
N CYS A 20 -7.38 -20.29 24.56
CA CYS A 20 -8.40 -20.89 25.45
C CYS A 20 -9.42 -21.76 24.71
N LYS A 21 -9.05 -23.04 24.49
CA LYS A 21 -10.00 -24.15 24.57
C LYS A 21 -9.41 -25.21 25.48
N THR A 22 -9.64 -25.07 26.75
CA THR A 22 -9.56 -26.17 27.70
C THR A 22 -10.68 -27.14 27.38
N SER A 23 -10.30 -28.30 26.86
CA SER A 23 -11.22 -29.45 26.81
C SER A 23 -11.28 -30.09 28.20
N GLU A 24 -12.43 -30.00 28.87
CA GLU A 24 -12.75 -30.91 29.94
C GLU A 24 -12.75 -32.34 29.44
N SER A 25 -11.82 -33.13 29.93
CA SER A 25 -11.79 -34.58 29.71
C SER A 25 -12.42 -35.25 30.92
N ALA A 26 -13.53 -35.93 30.67
CA ALA A 26 -14.15 -36.81 31.64
C ALA A 26 -13.27 -38.05 31.89
N ALA A 27 -13.09 -38.38 33.15
CA ALA A 27 -12.37 -39.54 33.63
C ALA A 27 -13.14 -40.82 33.26
N THR A 28 -12.43 -41.81 32.70
CA THR A 28 -12.85 -43.23 32.66
C THR A 28 -11.69 -44.11 33.13
N GLU A 29 -12.00 -45.06 33.96
CA GLU A 29 -11.18 -45.97 34.73
C GLU A 29 -10.37 -46.98 33.91
N PRO A 30 -9.26 -47.57 34.37
CA PRO A 30 -8.23 -48.22 33.56
C PRO A 30 -8.48 -49.75 33.37
N GLU A 31 -8.16 -50.24 32.20
CA GLU A 31 -7.96 -51.65 31.88
C GLU A 31 -6.51 -51.97 31.54
N PRO A 32 -5.99 -53.20 31.76
CA PRO A 32 -4.58 -53.43 32.04
C PRO A 32 -3.68 -53.57 30.79
N ALA A 33 -2.41 -53.28 31.03
CA ALA A 33 -1.28 -53.09 30.17
C ALA A 33 -0.99 -54.18 29.12
N GLU A 34 -0.90 -53.74 27.85
CA GLU A 34 0.01 -54.33 26.84
C GLU A 34 1.16 -53.35 26.60
N THR A 35 2.37 -53.89 26.43
CA THR A 35 3.61 -53.12 26.26
C THR A 35 3.59 -52.34 24.97
N PRO A 36 3.74 -50.99 24.98
CA PRO A 36 3.66 -50.23 23.75
C PRO A 36 4.98 -50.23 23.00
N ALA A 37 4.88 -50.34 21.67
CA ALA A 37 5.90 -49.97 20.72
C ALA A 37 6.31 -48.47 20.92
N PRO A 38 7.54 -48.10 20.53
CA PRO A 38 7.98 -46.70 20.69
C PRO A 38 6.99 -45.72 20.03
N ALA A 39 6.36 -44.90 20.83
CA ALA A 39 5.46 -43.88 20.33
C ALA A 39 6.21 -42.92 19.39
N GLU A 40 5.75 -42.83 18.15
CA GLU A 40 6.08 -41.69 17.26
C GLU A 40 5.80 -40.42 18.04
N ALA A 41 6.78 -39.51 18.04
CA ALA A 41 6.60 -38.20 18.65
C ALA A 41 5.35 -37.55 18.06
N PRO A 42 4.46 -36.99 18.89
CA PRO A 42 3.26 -36.35 18.39
C PRO A 42 3.64 -35.27 17.38
N ALA A 43 3.03 -35.30 16.21
CA ALA A 43 3.18 -34.24 15.22
C ALA A 43 2.92 -32.89 15.90
N PRO A 44 3.74 -31.86 15.62
CA PRO A 44 3.53 -30.55 16.21
C PRO A 44 2.10 -30.10 15.97
N ALA A 45 1.43 -29.66 17.03
CA ALA A 45 0.07 -29.17 16.96
C ALA A 45 0.00 -28.09 15.87
N PRO A 46 -1.03 -28.11 15.00
CA PRO A 46 -1.14 -27.10 13.95
C PRO A 46 -1.13 -25.72 14.59
N GLN A 47 -0.15 -24.90 14.22
CA GLN A 47 -0.14 -23.50 14.60
C GLN A 47 -1.47 -22.89 14.14
N ALA A 48 -2.19 -22.25 15.05
CA ALA A 48 -3.47 -21.66 14.72
C ALA A 48 -3.26 -20.61 13.60
N ALA A 49 -3.82 -20.90 12.43
CA ALA A 49 -3.67 -20.04 11.27
C ALA A 49 -4.31 -18.68 11.56
N ILE A 50 -3.58 -17.59 11.27
CA ILE A 50 -4.12 -16.22 11.27
C ILE A 50 -5.30 -16.21 10.29
N SER A 51 -6.44 -15.60 10.67
CA SER A 51 -7.56 -15.50 9.73
C SER A 51 -7.17 -14.70 8.50
N ALA A 52 -7.78 -14.98 7.34
CA ALA A 52 -7.48 -14.29 6.10
C ALA A 52 -7.70 -12.77 6.24
N GLU A 53 -8.76 -12.37 6.94
CA GLU A 53 -9.08 -10.97 7.20
C GLU A 53 -8.04 -10.28 8.10
N ALA A 54 -7.56 -10.98 9.14
CA ALA A 54 -6.53 -10.44 10.03
C ALA A 54 -5.19 -10.27 9.27
N TYR A 55 -4.85 -11.23 8.42
CA TYR A 55 -3.69 -11.14 7.55
C TYR A 55 -3.79 -9.97 6.56
N GLU A 56 -4.92 -9.85 5.86
CA GLU A 56 -5.16 -8.77 4.90
C GLU A 56 -5.11 -7.40 5.56
N ALA A 57 -5.79 -7.23 6.68
CA ALA A 57 -5.79 -5.98 7.44
C ALA A 57 -4.39 -5.60 7.94
N ALA A 58 -3.59 -6.58 8.40
CA ALA A 58 -2.23 -6.35 8.84
C ALA A 58 -1.33 -5.87 7.69
N ILE A 59 -1.44 -6.46 6.51
CA ILE A 59 -0.64 -6.04 5.34
C ILE A 59 -1.06 -4.66 4.84
N LEU A 60 -2.36 -4.35 4.78
CA LEU A 60 -2.84 -3.00 4.45
C LEU A 60 -2.31 -1.96 5.42
N TYR A 61 -2.33 -2.26 6.71
CA TYR A 61 -1.81 -1.37 7.75
C TYR A 61 -0.31 -1.08 7.57
N LEU A 62 0.51 -2.09 7.24
CA LEU A 62 1.92 -1.90 6.90
C LEU A 62 2.08 -0.97 5.69
N CYS A 63 1.36 -1.23 4.60
CA CYS A 63 1.41 -0.40 3.40
C CYS A 63 1.03 1.06 3.71
N ASP A 64 0.03 1.27 4.55
CA ASP A 64 -0.43 2.61 4.93
C ASP A 64 0.60 3.37 5.77
N ILE A 65 1.25 2.71 6.72
CA ILE A 65 2.33 3.31 7.51
C ILE A 65 3.48 3.74 6.60
N ASP A 66 3.91 2.87 5.69
CA ASP A 66 4.99 3.13 4.75
C ASP A 66 4.67 4.31 3.84
N LEU A 67 3.51 4.29 3.17
CA LEU A 67 3.06 5.39 2.31
C LEU A 67 2.97 6.71 3.08
N ARG A 68 2.35 6.69 4.26
CA ARG A 68 2.22 7.88 5.12
C ARG A 68 3.57 8.51 5.46
N ALA A 69 4.59 7.69 5.73
CA ALA A 69 5.95 8.18 6.02
C ALA A 69 6.60 8.80 4.79
N LYS A 70 6.32 8.29 3.59
CA LYS A 70 6.89 8.73 2.31
C LYS A 70 6.20 9.94 1.69
N VAL A 71 4.98 10.31 2.13
CA VAL A 71 4.31 11.52 1.63
C VAL A 71 5.13 12.77 1.95
N PRO A 72 5.52 13.59 0.96
CA PRO A 72 6.27 14.81 1.18
C PRO A 72 5.54 15.80 2.10
N GLU A 73 6.27 16.54 2.92
CA GLU A 73 5.69 17.54 3.84
C GLU A 73 4.83 18.59 3.10
N SER A 74 5.24 18.98 1.89
CA SER A 74 4.49 19.92 1.04
C SER A 74 3.10 19.42 0.61
N LYS A 75 2.89 18.09 0.66
CA LYS A 75 1.60 17.46 0.32
C LYS A 75 0.78 17.04 1.55
N LYS A 76 1.23 17.34 2.77
CA LYS A 76 0.52 16.97 4.01
C LYS A 76 -0.60 17.94 4.41
N ASN A 77 -0.83 18.97 3.64
CA ASN A 77 -1.93 19.96 3.84
C ASN A 77 -3.06 19.83 2.82
N VAL A 78 -2.93 18.94 1.83
CA VAL A 78 -3.95 18.77 0.80
C VAL A 78 -5.09 17.84 1.27
N GLU A 79 -6.26 17.96 0.64
CA GLU A 79 -7.45 17.19 1.02
C GLU A 79 -7.24 15.66 1.03
N PRO A 80 -6.57 15.03 0.02
CA PRO A 80 -6.31 13.58 0.05
C PRO A 80 -5.51 13.13 1.27
N TRP A 81 -4.55 13.95 1.75
CA TRP A 81 -3.81 13.65 2.96
C TRP A 81 -4.71 13.63 4.19
N THR A 82 -5.50 14.70 4.39
CA THR A 82 -6.38 14.80 5.57
C THR A 82 -7.47 13.74 5.57
N LYS A 83 -8.06 13.42 4.41
CA LYS A 83 -8.99 12.29 4.27
C LYS A 83 -8.31 10.96 4.60
N GLY A 84 -7.12 10.73 4.08
CA GLY A 84 -6.34 9.53 4.37
C GLY A 84 -6.10 9.36 5.88
N VAL A 85 -5.71 10.42 6.59
CA VAL A 85 -5.50 10.40 8.05
C VAL A 85 -6.77 10.04 8.82
N GLN A 86 -7.92 10.61 8.43
CA GLN A 86 -9.20 10.35 9.09
C GLN A 86 -9.66 8.90 8.89
N ILE A 87 -9.58 8.42 7.65
CA ILE A 87 -10.02 7.07 7.30
C ILE A 87 -9.07 6.01 7.86
N PHE A 88 -7.77 6.26 7.85
CA PHE A 88 -6.78 5.40 8.50
C PHE A 88 -7.06 5.24 10.00
N ALA A 89 -7.40 6.33 10.69
CA ALA A 89 -7.76 6.27 12.11
C ALA A 89 -9.01 5.40 12.38
N MET A 90 -9.95 5.33 11.43
CA MET A 90 -11.09 4.40 11.52
C MET A 90 -10.62 2.94 11.40
N GLY A 91 -9.74 2.66 10.44
CA GLY A 91 -9.11 1.34 10.30
C GLY A 91 -8.33 0.92 11.55
N GLU A 92 -7.52 1.83 12.11
CA GLU A 92 -6.81 1.59 13.38
C GLU A 92 -7.78 1.27 14.52
N GLN A 93 -8.91 1.97 14.62
CA GLN A 93 -9.92 1.69 15.62
C GLN A 93 -10.58 0.32 15.44
N CYS A 94 -10.87 -0.10 14.21
CA CYS A 94 -11.37 -1.44 13.93
C CYS A 94 -10.35 -2.51 14.31
N LEU A 95 -9.09 -2.34 13.95
CA LEU A 95 -8.00 -3.22 14.38
C LEU A 95 -7.91 -3.30 15.91
N ALA A 96 -8.02 -2.15 16.60
CA ALA A 96 -8.00 -2.06 18.07
C ALA A 96 -9.08 -2.89 18.73
N ASN A 97 -10.20 -3.07 18.07
CA ASN A 97 -11.34 -3.83 18.56
C ASN A 97 -11.36 -5.28 18.04
N GLY A 98 -10.35 -5.73 17.30
CA GLY A 98 -10.30 -7.06 16.66
C GLY A 98 -11.29 -7.24 15.51
N LEU A 99 -11.82 -6.15 14.96
CA LEU A 99 -12.78 -6.13 13.85
C LEU A 99 -12.01 -6.09 12.52
N TYR A 100 -11.32 -7.19 12.19
CA TYR A 100 -10.38 -7.21 11.05
C TYR A 100 -11.08 -7.03 9.71
N ALA A 101 -12.21 -7.67 9.49
CA ALA A 101 -13.00 -7.52 8.27
C ALA A 101 -13.45 -6.05 8.07
N ASP A 102 -13.84 -5.37 9.15
CA ASP A 102 -14.27 -3.97 9.10
C ASP A 102 -13.08 -3.00 8.91
N ALA A 103 -11.85 -3.41 9.26
CA ALA A 103 -10.65 -2.61 9.08
C ALA A 103 -10.17 -2.56 7.62
N ILE A 104 -10.45 -3.60 6.81
CA ILE A 104 -9.93 -3.74 5.45
C ILE A 104 -10.35 -2.55 4.57
N ALA A 105 -11.64 -2.23 4.53
CA ALA A 105 -12.15 -1.18 3.66
C ALA A 105 -11.56 0.21 3.97
N PRO A 106 -11.55 0.71 5.23
CA PRO A 106 -10.93 2.00 5.53
C PRO A 106 -9.41 2.00 5.29
N LEU A 107 -8.68 0.93 5.60
CA LEU A 107 -7.25 0.86 5.32
C LEU A 107 -6.98 0.88 3.80
N ALA A 108 -7.70 0.09 3.01
CA ALA A 108 -7.57 0.10 1.55
C ALA A 108 -7.87 1.49 0.95
N GLN A 109 -8.81 2.23 1.53
CA GLN A 109 -9.14 3.58 1.09
C GLN A 109 -8.05 4.60 1.49
N ALA A 110 -7.49 4.51 2.69
CA ALA A 110 -6.36 5.35 3.12
C ALA A 110 -5.14 5.13 2.22
N LYS A 111 -4.82 3.87 1.91
CA LYS A 111 -3.79 3.49 0.95
C LYS A 111 -3.97 4.17 -0.41
N LYS A 112 -5.21 4.16 -0.95
CA LYS A 112 -5.52 4.80 -2.22
C LYS A 112 -5.23 6.31 -2.20
N PHE A 113 -5.61 7.01 -1.14
CA PHE A 113 -5.34 8.44 -1.02
C PHE A 113 -3.84 8.74 -0.96
N TRP A 114 -3.10 8.03 -0.11
CA TRP A 114 -1.68 8.32 0.09
C TRP A 114 -0.80 7.85 -1.07
N SER A 115 -1.16 6.74 -1.74
CA SER A 115 -0.45 6.30 -2.94
C SER A 115 -0.53 7.30 -4.11
N GLY A 116 -1.55 8.15 -4.14
CA GLY A 116 -1.65 9.26 -5.09
C GLY A 116 -0.76 10.46 -4.75
N LEU A 117 -0.24 10.53 -3.52
CA LEU A 117 0.60 11.63 -3.05
C LEU A 117 2.10 11.31 -3.08
N VAL A 118 2.45 10.05 -3.15
CA VAL A 118 3.85 9.54 -3.17
C VAL A 118 4.31 9.40 -4.63
N ASP A 119 5.61 9.56 -4.87
CA ASP A 119 6.18 9.27 -6.18
C ASP A 119 6.00 7.76 -6.49
N PRO A 120 5.59 7.37 -7.70
CA PRO A 120 5.47 5.96 -8.08
C PRO A 120 6.75 5.14 -7.84
N ALA A 121 7.93 5.75 -7.91
CA ALA A 121 9.20 5.09 -7.61
C ALA A 121 9.33 4.72 -6.13
N ASP A 122 8.66 5.45 -5.22
CA ASP A 122 8.75 5.27 -3.77
C ASP A 122 7.65 4.36 -3.21
N ILE A 123 6.76 3.82 -4.04
CA ILE A 123 5.65 2.97 -3.58
C ILE A 123 6.12 1.62 -3.01
N GLU A 124 7.23 1.10 -3.51
CA GLU A 124 7.71 -0.20 -3.09
C GLU A 124 8.24 -0.18 -1.65
N ILE A 125 7.82 -1.16 -0.86
CA ILE A 125 8.33 -1.36 0.48
C ILE A 125 9.68 -2.07 0.37
N GLU A 126 10.71 -1.51 0.98
CA GLU A 126 12.04 -2.11 1.04
C GLU A 126 12.00 -3.51 1.68
N GLU A 127 12.95 -4.38 1.33
CA GLU A 127 13.02 -5.73 1.90
C GLU A 127 13.09 -5.72 3.43
N ASP A 128 13.85 -4.79 4.01
CA ASP A 128 13.94 -4.61 5.45
C ASP A 128 12.63 -4.17 6.09
N GLY A 129 11.73 -3.50 5.34
CA GLY A 129 10.39 -3.17 5.80
C GLY A 129 9.55 -4.41 6.11
N SER A 130 9.56 -5.40 5.23
CA SER A 130 8.86 -6.67 5.46
C SER A 130 9.44 -7.43 6.66
N LYS A 131 10.77 -7.48 6.79
CA LYS A 131 11.46 -8.12 7.93
C LYS A 131 11.14 -7.42 9.25
N ALA A 132 11.23 -6.09 9.27
CA ALA A 132 10.93 -5.28 10.45
C ALA A 132 9.48 -5.47 10.91
N TYR A 133 8.55 -5.56 9.97
CA TYR A 133 7.14 -5.79 10.30
C TYR A 133 6.87 -7.19 10.85
N ALA A 134 7.49 -8.22 10.26
CA ALA A 134 7.39 -9.58 10.80
C ALA A 134 7.90 -9.65 12.26
N LEU A 135 9.02 -8.96 12.54
CA LEU A 135 9.55 -8.84 13.92
C LEU A 135 8.59 -8.07 14.82
N LEU A 136 8.07 -6.93 14.37
CA LEU A 136 7.13 -6.11 15.14
C LEU A 136 5.86 -6.89 15.51
N LEU A 137 5.26 -7.61 14.57
CA LEU A 137 4.09 -8.45 14.83
C LEU A 137 4.42 -9.62 15.76
N THR A 138 5.59 -10.25 15.60
CA THR A 138 6.07 -11.30 16.51
C THR A 138 6.21 -10.75 17.92
N ASP A 139 6.82 -9.58 18.09
CA ASP A 139 7.02 -8.95 19.41
C ASP A 139 5.69 -8.59 20.10
N PHE A 140 4.71 -8.09 19.35
CA PHE A 140 3.37 -7.88 19.87
C PHE A 140 2.72 -9.18 20.35
N GLY A 141 2.83 -10.25 19.57
CA GLY A 141 2.30 -11.56 19.94
C GLY A 141 2.97 -12.10 21.21
N LEU A 142 4.30 -12.01 21.29
CA LEU A 142 5.07 -12.41 22.47
C LEU A 142 4.69 -11.57 23.70
N GLN A 143 4.52 -10.25 23.54
CA GLN A 143 4.09 -9.37 24.62
C GLN A 143 2.78 -9.83 25.28
N GLY A 144 1.81 -10.26 24.45
CA GLY A 144 0.55 -10.81 24.93
C GLY A 144 0.67 -12.18 25.60
N GLN A 145 1.68 -12.98 25.22
CA GLN A 145 1.88 -14.33 25.74
C GLN A 145 2.71 -14.37 27.03
N VAL A 146 3.50 -13.35 27.33
CA VAL A 146 4.30 -13.33 28.56
C VAL A 146 3.38 -13.33 29.79
N PRO A 147 3.49 -14.32 30.69
CA PRO A 147 2.68 -14.39 31.89
C PRO A 147 2.88 -13.17 32.80
N GLU A 148 1.82 -12.70 33.46
CA GLU A 148 1.90 -11.56 34.40
C GLU A 148 2.97 -11.72 35.46
N SER A 149 3.16 -12.97 35.96
CA SER A 149 4.21 -13.29 36.93
C SER A 149 5.64 -13.06 36.44
N LYS A 150 5.85 -12.99 35.13
CA LYS A 150 7.13 -12.74 34.49
C LYS A 150 7.30 -11.31 33.96
N LYS A 151 6.30 -10.45 34.11
CA LYS A 151 6.36 -9.05 33.63
C LYS A 151 7.16 -8.10 34.52
N ASN A 152 7.68 -8.58 35.62
CA ASN A 152 8.55 -7.81 36.55
C ASN A 152 10.03 -8.20 36.48
N VAL A 153 10.40 -9.18 35.65
CA VAL A 153 11.80 -9.61 35.52
C VAL A 153 12.58 -8.74 34.51
N GLU A 154 13.91 -8.72 34.66
CA GLU A 154 14.77 -7.87 33.85
C GLU A 154 14.60 -8.04 32.33
N PRO A 155 14.52 -9.28 31.75
CA PRO A 155 14.28 -9.44 30.32
C PRO A 155 12.99 -8.77 29.82
N TRP A 156 11.92 -8.77 30.62
CA TRP A 156 10.70 -8.08 30.28
C TRP A 156 10.87 -6.56 30.26
N THR A 157 11.38 -5.98 31.34
CA THR A 157 11.50 -4.52 31.48
C THR A 157 12.48 -3.93 30.45
N LYS A 158 13.61 -4.60 30.17
CA LYS A 158 14.51 -4.24 29.08
C LYS A 158 13.81 -4.36 27.71
N GLY A 159 13.09 -5.44 27.50
CA GLY A 159 12.33 -5.66 26.27
C GLY A 159 11.36 -4.54 26.01
N VAL A 160 10.61 -4.06 26.99
CA VAL A 160 9.65 -2.92 26.83
C VAL A 160 10.36 -1.65 26.36
N GLN A 161 11.51 -1.31 26.94
CA GLN A 161 12.27 -0.11 26.56
C GLN A 161 12.79 -0.20 25.11
N ILE A 162 13.37 -1.34 24.75
CA ILE A 162 13.93 -1.57 23.41
C ILE A 162 12.80 -1.67 22.38
N PHE A 163 11.67 -2.26 22.73
CA PHE A 163 10.49 -2.34 21.88
C PHE A 163 9.95 -0.94 21.48
N GLN A 164 9.83 -0.04 22.45
CA GLN A 164 9.39 1.34 22.19
C GLN A 164 10.34 2.06 21.20
N MET A 165 11.65 1.81 21.32
CA MET A 165 12.65 2.35 20.41
C MET A 165 12.49 1.73 19.00
N GLY A 166 12.44 0.41 18.89
CA GLY A 166 12.29 -0.28 17.60
C GLY A 166 10.99 0.08 16.88
N GLN A 167 9.88 0.12 17.62
CA GLN A 167 8.59 0.57 17.13
C GLN A 167 8.61 2.03 16.64
N GLY A 168 9.28 2.92 17.38
CA GLY A 168 9.40 4.32 16.99
C GLY A 168 10.25 4.51 15.72
N LEU A 169 11.24 3.67 15.48
CA LEU A 169 12.01 3.65 14.24
C LEU A 169 11.15 3.11 13.08
N PHE A 170 10.43 2.03 13.31
CA PHE A 170 9.52 1.44 12.33
C PHE A 170 8.48 2.44 11.81
N TYR A 171 7.80 3.17 12.69
CA TYR A 171 6.78 4.16 12.29
C TYR A 171 7.32 5.39 11.57
N ARG A 172 8.63 5.55 11.53
CA ARG A 172 9.32 6.56 10.71
C ARG A 172 9.88 5.99 9.41
N ALA A 173 9.51 4.76 9.06
CA ALA A 173 10.03 4.00 7.92
C ALA A 173 11.57 3.81 7.97
N MET A 174 12.18 3.86 9.15
CA MET A 174 13.60 3.55 9.37
C MET A 174 13.75 2.04 9.63
N TYR A 175 13.44 1.24 8.62
CA TYR A 175 13.28 -0.21 8.77
C TYR A 175 14.58 -0.91 9.15
N THR A 176 15.66 -0.63 8.44
CA THR A 176 17.00 -1.20 8.71
C THR A 176 17.42 -0.94 10.16
N ASP A 177 17.21 0.29 10.65
CA ASP A 177 17.57 0.64 12.04
C ASP A 177 16.65 -0.03 13.07
N SER A 178 15.43 -0.38 12.70
CA SER A 178 14.46 -1.03 13.58
C SER A 178 14.72 -2.54 13.76
N LEU A 179 15.43 -3.20 12.83
CA LEU A 179 15.66 -4.65 12.84
C LEU A 179 16.41 -5.11 14.10
N ALA A 180 17.49 -4.40 14.47
CA ALA A 180 18.30 -4.79 15.61
C ALA A 180 17.53 -4.70 16.94
N PRO A 181 16.87 -3.58 17.28
CA PRO A 181 16.06 -3.49 18.50
C PRO A 181 14.90 -4.48 18.53
N LEU A 182 14.12 -4.63 17.44
CA LEU A 182 13.02 -5.60 17.41
C LEU A 182 13.51 -7.04 17.53
N GLY A 183 14.57 -7.42 16.82
CA GLY A 183 15.18 -8.74 16.97
C GLY A 183 15.69 -9.04 18.39
N GLN A 184 16.15 -8.03 19.13
CA GLN A 184 16.55 -8.17 20.52
C GLN A 184 15.33 -8.36 21.44
N VAL A 185 14.23 -7.66 21.21
CA VAL A 185 12.97 -7.85 21.95
C VAL A 185 12.44 -9.26 21.75
N LYS A 186 12.36 -9.74 20.51
CA LYS A 186 11.99 -11.12 20.18
C LYS A 186 12.78 -12.11 21.05
N LYS A 187 14.12 -11.95 21.11
CA LYS A 187 14.98 -12.84 21.92
C LYS A 187 14.67 -12.79 23.41
N PHE A 188 14.37 -11.61 23.96
CA PHE A 188 14.06 -11.49 25.40
C PHE A 188 12.70 -12.08 25.73
N TRP A 189 11.68 -11.75 24.96
CA TRP A 189 10.31 -12.15 25.29
C TRP A 189 10.00 -13.59 24.92
N SER A 190 10.59 -14.14 23.84
CA SER A 190 10.42 -15.56 23.52
C SER A 190 10.94 -16.49 24.63
N GLY A 191 12.03 -16.10 25.32
CA GLY A 191 12.53 -16.84 26.49
C GLY A 191 11.62 -16.80 27.73
N LEU A 192 10.62 -15.93 27.74
CA LEU A 192 9.62 -15.84 28.82
C LEU A 192 8.34 -16.62 28.53
N CYS A 193 8.09 -16.96 27.27
CA CYS A 193 6.91 -17.71 26.81
C CYS A 193 7.20 -19.22 26.79
N GLU A 194 6.14 -20.03 27.00
CA GLU A 194 6.24 -21.50 26.88
C GLU A 194 6.22 -21.94 25.42
N ASN A 195 5.36 -21.33 24.60
CA ASN A 195 5.21 -21.59 23.17
C ASN A 195 5.26 -20.26 22.42
N PRO A 196 6.46 -19.71 22.16
CA PRO A 196 6.58 -18.40 21.56
C PRO A 196 6.03 -18.37 20.14
N VAL A 197 5.15 -17.39 19.87
CA VAL A 197 4.64 -17.12 18.53
C VAL A 197 5.72 -16.52 17.65
N GLU A 198 5.69 -16.86 16.37
CA GLU A 198 6.54 -16.25 15.36
C GLU A 198 5.70 -15.98 14.11
N VAL A 199 5.83 -14.76 13.56
CA VAL A 199 5.22 -14.40 12.28
C VAL A 199 6.24 -14.65 11.18
N PRO A 200 5.96 -15.53 10.21
CA PRO A 200 6.88 -15.80 9.12
C PRO A 200 7.13 -14.56 8.27
N GLU A 201 8.39 -14.25 7.99
CA GLU A 201 8.77 -13.15 7.10
C GLU A 201 8.14 -13.32 5.71
N GLU A 202 8.10 -14.56 5.22
CA GLU A 202 7.52 -14.92 3.92
C GLU A 202 6.04 -14.51 3.81
N ALA A 203 5.28 -14.60 4.90
CA ALA A 203 3.89 -14.17 4.91
C ALA A 203 3.78 -12.66 4.66
N ILE A 204 4.61 -11.86 5.34
CA ILE A 204 4.60 -10.41 5.16
C ILE A 204 5.09 -10.04 3.76
N LYS A 205 6.20 -10.63 3.30
CA LYS A 205 6.76 -10.39 1.97
C LYS A 205 5.76 -10.72 0.84
N ALA A 206 5.08 -11.84 0.95
CA ALA A 206 4.07 -12.23 -0.04
C ALA A 206 2.88 -11.26 -0.07
N GLY A 207 2.41 -10.80 1.07
CA GLY A 207 1.33 -9.82 1.16
C GLY A 207 1.73 -8.45 0.59
N VAL A 208 2.92 -7.96 0.90
CA VAL A 208 3.47 -6.73 0.32
C VAL A 208 3.53 -6.83 -1.20
N LEU A 209 4.10 -7.91 -1.74
CA LEU A 209 4.19 -8.13 -3.19
C LEU A 209 2.81 -8.20 -3.86
N TYR A 210 1.82 -8.77 -3.18
CA TYR A 210 0.45 -8.80 -3.69
C TYR A 210 -0.10 -7.38 -3.91
N TYR A 211 0.02 -6.50 -2.92
CA TYR A 211 -0.48 -5.12 -3.03
C TYR A 211 0.34 -4.25 -3.98
N GLU A 212 1.66 -4.43 -4.02
CA GLU A 212 2.51 -3.75 -4.99
C GLU A 212 2.17 -4.16 -6.43
N ALA A 213 1.95 -5.46 -6.66
CA ALA A 213 1.54 -5.96 -7.97
C ALA A 213 0.17 -5.39 -8.38
N GLN A 214 -0.81 -5.35 -7.48
CA GLN A 214 -2.10 -4.71 -7.75
C GLN A 214 -1.95 -3.22 -8.08
N TYR A 215 -1.10 -2.51 -7.34
CA TYR A 215 -0.83 -1.09 -7.59
C TYR A 215 -0.37 -0.85 -9.02
N TYR A 216 0.60 -1.62 -9.52
CA TYR A 216 1.06 -1.49 -10.90
C TYR A 216 0.00 -1.96 -11.90
N ARG A 217 -0.69 -3.07 -11.65
CA ARG A 217 -1.78 -3.55 -12.53
C ARG A 217 -2.81 -2.47 -12.81
N ASP A 218 -3.23 -1.76 -11.78
CA ASP A 218 -4.29 -0.75 -11.88
C ASP A 218 -3.82 0.52 -12.63
N ARG A 219 -2.52 0.69 -12.79
CA ARG A 219 -1.87 1.80 -13.52
C ARG A 219 -1.40 1.45 -14.91
N VAL A 220 -1.46 0.18 -15.32
CA VAL A 220 -1.14 -0.19 -16.71
C VAL A 220 -2.08 0.53 -17.65
N PRO A 221 -1.55 1.29 -18.63
CA PRO A 221 -2.38 1.97 -19.64
C PRO A 221 -3.30 1.00 -20.38
N GLU A 222 -4.54 1.39 -20.65
CA GLU A 222 -5.54 0.54 -21.33
C GLU A 222 -5.01 -0.07 -22.63
N ALA A 223 -4.29 0.71 -23.44
CA ALA A 223 -3.66 0.23 -24.69
C ALA A 223 -2.62 -0.88 -24.46
N SER A 224 -2.05 -0.98 -23.28
CA SER A 224 -1.08 -2.01 -22.90
C SER A 224 -1.73 -3.26 -22.29
N LYS A 225 -3.00 -3.21 -21.91
CA LYS A 225 -3.72 -4.36 -21.30
C LYS A 225 -3.96 -5.51 -22.28
N THR A 226 -3.86 -5.29 -23.59
CA THR A 226 -3.92 -6.33 -24.62
C THR A 226 -2.56 -6.97 -24.90
N LYS A 227 -1.46 -6.39 -24.44
CA LYS A 227 -0.11 -6.91 -24.67
C LYS A 227 0.13 -8.21 -23.89
N GLU A 228 0.98 -9.08 -24.45
CA GLU A 228 1.34 -10.36 -23.82
C GLU A 228 1.87 -10.23 -22.38
N PRO A 229 2.74 -9.26 -22.02
CA PRO A 229 3.20 -9.11 -20.63
C PRO A 229 2.06 -8.87 -19.63
N TYR A 230 1.00 -8.13 -20.02
CA TYR A 230 -0.14 -7.92 -19.14
C TYR A 230 -0.91 -9.20 -18.88
N THR A 231 -1.27 -9.94 -19.95
CA THR A 231 -2.04 -11.19 -19.84
C THR A 231 -1.27 -12.29 -19.10
N LYS A 232 0.04 -12.40 -19.33
CA LYS A 232 0.92 -13.26 -18.52
C LYS A 232 0.95 -12.84 -17.06
N GLY A 233 1.04 -11.53 -16.80
CA GLY A 233 0.98 -10.97 -15.44
C GLY A 233 -0.27 -11.41 -14.71
N VAL A 234 -1.45 -11.34 -15.36
CA VAL A 234 -2.73 -11.79 -14.77
C VAL A 234 -2.69 -13.27 -14.41
N GLN A 235 -2.22 -14.14 -15.32
CA GLN A 235 -2.15 -15.58 -15.06
C GLN A 235 -1.24 -15.90 -13.86
N ILE A 236 -0.05 -15.31 -13.83
CA ILE A 236 0.94 -15.57 -12.78
C ILE A 236 0.47 -14.97 -11.45
N PHE A 237 -0.16 -13.80 -11.46
CA PHE A 237 -0.74 -13.18 -10.27
C PHE A 237 -1.81 -14.09 -9.65
N THR A 238 -2.71 -14.64 -10.46
CA THR A 238 -3.73 -15.59 -9.98
C THR A 238 -3.11 -16.83 -9.32
N MET A 239 -1.96 -17.33 -9.81
CA MET A 239 -1.24 -18.40 -9.14
C MET A 239 -0.75 -17.96 -7.74
N GLY A 240 -0.20 -16.75 -7.64
CA GLY A 240 0.23 -16.19 -6.37
C GLY A 240 -0.94 -16.00 -5.38
N GLU A 241 -2.09 -15.52 -5.85
CA GLU A 241 -3.32 -15.41 -5.04
C GLU A 241 -3.77 -16.77 -4.51
N GLN A 242 -3.76 -17.80 -5.34
CA GLN A 242 -4.13 -19.15 -4.91
C GLN A 242 -3.18 -19.71 -3.84
N CYS A 243 -1.88 -19.39 -3.93
CA CYS A 243 -0.93 -19.75 -2.89
C CYS A 243 -1.20 -19.01 -1.59
N LEU A 244 -1.49 -17.70 -1.63
CA LEU A 244 -1.87 -16.92 -0.45
C LEU A 244 -3.11 -17.47 0.24
N GLN A 245 -4.18 -17.79 -0.53
CA GLN A 245 -5.41 -18.35 0.00
C GLN A 245 -5.22 -19.70 0.71
N LYS A 246 -4.17 -20.45 0.31
CA LYS A 246 -3.80 -21.72 0.94
C LYS A 246 -2.79 -21.59 2.07
N GLY A 247 -2.35 -20.35 2.39
CA GLY A 247 -1.30 -20.10 3.38
C GLY A 247 0.10 -20.52 2.92
N LEU A 248 0.30 -20.78 1.62
CA LEU A 248 1.58 -21.16 1.02
C LEU A 248 2.40 -19.92 0.67
N TYR A 249 2.79 -19.15 1.68
CA TYR A 249 3.38 -17.82 1.52
C TYR A 249 4.70 -17.84 0.74
N ALA A 250 5.59 -18.78 1.04
CA ALA A 250 6.86 -18.93 0.33
C ALA A 250 6.65 -19.18 -1.18
N ASP A 251 5.65 -20.00 -1.53
CA ASP A 251 5.32 -20.32 -2.93
C ASP A 251 4.64 -19.13 -3.65
N ALA A 252 4.02 -18.23 -2.92
CA ALA A 252 3.37 -17.04 -3.48
C ALA A 252 4.37 -15.95 -3.90
N ILE A 253 5.55 -15.87 -3.27
CA ILE A 253 6.53 -14.79 -3.47
C ILE A 253 6.97 -14.69 -4.93
N ALA A 254 7.42 -15.80 -5.53
CA ALA A 254 7.96 -15.79 -6.88
C ALA A 254 6.92 -15.36 -7.94
N PRO A 255 5.70 -15.93 -7.98
CA PRO A 255 4.69 -15.51 -8.94
C PRO A 255 4.24 -14.06 -8.73
N LEU A 256 4.06 -13.59 -7.50
CA LEU A 256 3.67 -12.21 -7.23
C LEU A 256 4.76 -11.21 -7.64
N ALA A 257 6.03 -11.50 -7.34
CA ALA A 257 7.15 -10.68 -7.78
C ALA A 257 7.26 -10.62 -9.31
N GLN A 258 7.01 -11.72 -10.00
CA GLN A 258 7.04 -11.78 -11.47
C GLN A 258 5.88 -10.98 -12.08
N ALA A 259 4.67 -11.10 -11.55
CA ALA A 259 3.51 -10.33 -11.99
C ALA A 259 3.75 -8.82 -11.79
N LYS A 260 4.26 -8.40 -10.62
CA LYS A 260 4.67 -7.04 -10.34
C LYS A 260 5.67 -6.52 -11.39
N LYS A 261 6.71 -7.31 -11.70
CA LYS A 261 7.72 -6.94 -12.69
C LYS A 261 7.13 -6.70 -14.08
N PHE A 262 6.20 -7.56 -14.53
CA PHE A 262 5.55 -7.38 -15.82
C PHE A 262 4.74 -6.09 -15.87
N TRP A 263 3.92 -5.82 -14.86
CA TRP A 263 3.06 -4.65 -14.85
C TRP A 263 3.84 -3.36 -14.60
N LYS A 264 4.85 -3.40 -13.74
CA LYS A 264 5.77 -2.26 -13.56
C LYS A 264 6.45 -1.91 -14.88
N GLY A 265 6.99 -2.89 -15.63
CA GLY A 265 7.59 -2.65 -16.93
C GLY A 265 6.62 -2.01 -17.94
N LEU A 266 5.32 -2.35 -17.88
CA LEU A 266 4.30 -1.73 -18.73
C LEU A 266 3.92 -0.30 -18.27
N CYS A 267 4.08 0.01 -16.98
CA CYS A 267 3.92 1.36 -16.47
C CYS A 267 5.15 2.23 -16.76
N ASP A 268 6.37 1.62 -16.67
CA ASP A 268 7.67 2.26 -16.94
C ASP A 268 7.98 2.31 -18.45
N GLU A 269 7.34 1.46 -19.27
CA GLU A 269 7.29 1.74 -20.69
C GLU A 269 6.71 3.14 -20.80
N ALA A 270 7.62 4.13 -20.92
CA ALA A 270 7.23 5.50 -21.18
C ALA A 270 6.12 5.41 -22.22
N PRO A 271 4.95 6.02 -22.00
CA PRO A 271 3.94 6.06 -23.05
C PRO A 271 4.74 6.39 -24.29
N ALA A 272 4.69 5.52 -25.29
CA ALA A 272 5.46 5.71 -26.50
C ALA A 272 5.40 7.21 -26.71
N THR A 273 6.55 7.91 -26.78
CA THR A 273 6.63 9.37 -26.84
C THR A 273 5.70 9.80 -27.96
N GLY A 274 4.43 9.57 -27.70
CA GLY A 274 3.30 9.76 -28.57
C GLY A 274 2.84 11.16 -28.29
N ALA A 275 2.88 11.97 -29.30
CA ALA A 275 2.20 13.23 -29.29
C ALA A 275 0.84 13.08 -28.59
N PHE A 276 0.50 14.01 -27.72
CA PHE A 276 -0.86 14.14 -27.19
C PHE A 276 -1.83 14.00 -28.37
N PRO A 277 -2.92 13.23 -28.26
CA PRO A 277 -3.75 12.95 -29.42
C PRO A 277 -4.17 14.24 -30.11
N THR A 278 -3.78 14.38 -31.39
CA THR A 278 -4.16 15.53 -32.21
C THR A 278 -5.66 15.64 -32.35
N GLY A 279 -6.13 16.85 -32.50
CA GLY A 279 -7.58 17.07 -32.66
C GLY A 279 -8.00 18.46 -32.25
N LYS A 280 -9.29 18.65 -32.29
CA LYS A 280 -9.93 19.90 -31.93
C LYS A 280 -10.89 19.63 -30.78
N SER A 281 -10.99 20.57 -29.86
CA SER A 281 -11.92 20.52 -28.76
C SER A 281 -12.57 21.88 -28.54
N VAL A 282 -13.86 21.87 -28.26
CA VAL A 282 -14.63 23.10 -28.02
C VAL A 282 -14.83 23.29 -26.53
N ASP A 283 -14.42 24.46 -26.07
CA ASP A 283 -14.66 24.96 -24.74
C ASP A 283 -15.84 25.94 -24.81
N THR A 284 -16.96 25.54 -24.25
CA THR A 284 -18.18 26.36 -24.22
C THR A 284 -18.13 27.47 -23.18
N ASN A 285 -17.25 27.37 -22.19
CA ASN A 285 -17.16 28.39 -21.14
C ASN A 285 -16.48 29.69 -21.64
N TRP A 286 -15.46 29.52 -22.49
CA TRP A 286 -14.71 30.66 -23.06
C TRP A 286 -15.03 30.94 -24.51
N ASN A 287 -15.99 30.22 -25.08
CA ASN A 287 -16.31 30.28 -26.51
C ASN A 287 -15.06 30.07 -27.38
N ALA A 288 -14.23 29.11 -26.99
CA ALA A 288 -12.92 28.90 -27.54
C ALA A 288 -12.76 27.48 -28.12
N LYS A 289 -11.95 27.38 -29.15
CA LYS A 289 -11.59 26.12 -29.79
C LYS A 289 -10.10 25.86 -29.60
N TRP A 290 -9.79 24.76 -28.92
CA TRP A 290 -8.45 24.30 -28.69
C TRP A 290 -8.04 23.31 -29.79
N VAL A 291 -6.90 23.52 -30.40
CA VAL A 291 -6.34 22.65 -31.45
C VAL A 291 -5.02 22.09 -30.97
N PHE A 292 -4.93 20.77 -30.95
CA PHE A 292 -3.72 20.02 -30.56
C PHE A 292 -3.06 19.47 -31.82
N GLU A 293 -1.80 19.86 -32.05
CA GLU A 293 -1.02 19.52 -33.25
C GLU A 293 -0.04 18.35 -32.99
N ASP A 294 0.52 17.78 -34.05
CA ASP A 294 1.37 16.59 -33.97
C ASP A 294 2.66 16.76 -33.16
N ASP A 295 3.14 17.98 -33.03
CA ASP A 295 4.35 18.36 -32.27
C ASP A 295 4.06 18.74 -30.82
N ASN A 296 2.86 18.41 -30.32
CA ASN A 296 2.33 18.83 -29.03
C ASN A 296 2.14 20.35 -28.89
N ASN A 297 2.17 21.09 -29.99
CA ASN A 297 1.78 22.47 -29.98
C ASN A 297 0.27 22.61 -29.76
N VAL A 298 -0.11 23.68 -29.10
CA VAL A 298 -1.51 23.99 -28.81
C VAL A 298 -1.82 25.37 -29.38
N LYS A 299 -2.98 25.46 -30.04
CA LYS A 299 -3.50 26.71 -30.56
C LYS A 299 -4.91 26.96 -30.04
N LEU A 300 -5.21 28.19 -29.74
CA LEU A 300 -6.51 28.65 -29.29
C LEU A 300 -7.14 29.54 -30.33
N TYR A 301 -8.35 29.21 -30.72
CA TYR A 301 -9.14 29.96 -31.69
C TYR A 301 -10.46 30.41 -31.06
N ASP A 302 -10.98 31.52 -31.52
CA ASP A 302 -12.35 31.92 -31.28
C ASP A 302 -13.30 30.92 -31.98
N SER A 303 -14.25 30.36 -31.26
CA SER A 303 -15.12 29.30 -31.80
C SER A 303 -16.14 29.78 -32.82
N GLU A 304 -16.51 31.08 -32.80
CA GLU A 304 -17.49 31.68 -33.70
C GLU A 304 -16.84 32.20 -34.98
N THR A 305 -15.76 32.93 -34.82
CA THR A 305 -15.09 33.60 -35.95
C THR A 305 -14.02 32.78 -36.59
N GLY A 306 -13.49 31.77 -35.89
CA GLY A 306 -12.32 30.98 -36.31
C GLY A 306 -11.00 31.76 -36.26
N ALA A 307 -10.99 32.94 -35.66
CA ALA A 307 -9.77 33.74 -35.52
C ALA A 307 -8.80 33.12 -34.52
N LEU A 308 -7.51 33.08 -34.86
CA LEU A 308 -6.47 32.65 -33.94
C LEU A 308 -6.35 33.64 -32.77
N LEU A 309 -6.67 33.17 -31.57
CA LEU A 309 -6.55 33.95 -30.35
C LEU A 309 -5.15 33.84 -29.75
N TYR A 310 -4.60 32.62 -29.73
CA TYR A 310 -3.26 32.40 -29.17
C TYR A 310 -2.58 31.19 -29.81
N ASP A 311 -1.26 31.31 -30.06
CA ASP A 311 -0.39 30.21 -30.49
C ASP A 311 0.67 30.00 -29.43
N PHE A 312 0.71 28.79 -28.88
CA PHE A 312 1.68 28.39 -27.84
C PHE A 312 3.02 27.96 -28.43
N ALA A 313 3.18 27.88 -29.77
CA ALA A 313 4.42 27.45 -30.43
C ALA A 313 5.63 28.26 -29.92
N GLY A 314 6.66 27.56 -29.45
CA GLY A 314 7.88 28.17 -28.92
C GLY A 314 7.74 28.89 -27.56
N LYS A 315 6.54 28.88 -26.97
CA LYS A 315 6.24 29.51 -25.67
C LYS A 315 5.98 28.49 -24.57
N GLN A 316 5.92 27.22 -24.94
CA GLN A 316 5.72 26.10 -24.02
C GLN A 316 7.05 25.74 -23.37
N LYS A 317 7.14 25.92 -22.05
CA LYS A 317 8.26 25.47 -21.23
C LYS A 317 7.86 24.25 -20.40
N ASP A 318 8.82 23.44 -20.05
CA ASP A 318 8.62 22.23 -19.26
C ASP A 318 7.55 21.32 -19.88
N LEU A 319 7.51 21.30 -21.24
CA LEU A 319 6.54 20.54 -22.02
C LEU A 319 6.69 19.05 -21.71
N LYS A 320 5.61 18.43 -21.24
CA LYS A 320 5.50 17.00 -21.01
C LYS A 320 4.28 16.48 -21.74
N ALA A 321 4.49 15.50 -22.62
CA ALA A 321 3.41 14.79 -23.29
C ALA A 321 3.51 13.30 -22.94
N GLU A 322 2.50 12.78 -22.25
CA GLU A 322 2.48 11.43 -21.72
C GLU A 322 1.16 10.75 -22.12
N GLY A 323 1.11 10.22 -23.33
CA GLY A 323 -0.06 9.54 -23.86
C GLY A 323 -1.30 10.46 -23.93
N ASN A 324 -2.21 10.33 -23.00
CA ASN A 324 -3.44 11.15 -22.93
C ASN A 324 -3.28 12.44 -22.11
N LYS A 325 -2.08 12.74 -21.60
CA LYS A 325 -1.81 13.94 -20.80
C LYS A 325 -0.78 14.82 -21.49
N LEU A 326 -1.07 16.11 -21.57
CA LEU A 326 -0.18 17.16 -22.03
C LEU A 326 -0.09 18.23 -20.96
N SER A 327 1.11 18.63 -20.56
CA SER A 327 1.28 19.73 -19.65
C SER A 327 2.47 20.60 -20.03
N PHE A 328 2.32 21.91 -19.82
CA PHE A 328 3.38 22.89 -20.06
C PHE A 328 3.13 24.19 -19.29
N ARG A 329 4.19 24.93 -19.08
CA ARG A 329 4.14 26.30 -18.59
C ARG A 329 4.25 27.27 -19.76
N CYS A 330 3.45 28.31 -19.76
CA CYS A 330 3.56 29.42 -20.70
C CYS A 330 3.97 30.70 -19.93
N ASP A 331 5.20 31.17 -20.19
CA ASP A 331 5.74 32.34 -19.47
C ASP A 331 5.02 33.65 -19.84
N GLU A 332 4.48 33.76 -21.06
CA GLU A 332 3.74 34.97 -21.46
C GLU A 332 2.40 35.10 -20.74
N THR A 333 1.68 33.98 -20.54
CA THR A 333 0.41 33.97 -19.80
C THR A 333 0.63 33.79 -18.29
N GLN A 334 1.85 33.41 -17.89
CA GLN A 334 2.21 33.06 -16.53
C GLN A 334 1.30 31.95 -15.96
N ARG A 335 0.97 30.98 -16.77
CA ARG A 335 0.05 29.89 -16.43
C ARG A 335 0.69 28.54 -16.70
N PHE A 336 0.35 27.58 -15.84
CA PHE A 336 0.61 26.17 -16.06
C PHE A 336 -0.67 25.53 -16.60
N TYR A 337 -0.55 24.84 -17.71
CA TYR A 337 -1.66 24.15 -18.37
C TYR A 337 -1.48 22.65 -18.24
N THR A 338 -2.53 21.96 -17.86
CA THR A 338 -2.60 20.50 -17.89
C THR A 338 -3.85 20.06 -18.64
N PHE A 339 -3.69 19.25 -19.67
CA PHE A 339 -4.79 18.65 -20.44
C PHE A 339 -4.77 17.15 -20.23
N VAL A 340 -5.93 16.55 -19.97
CA VAL A 340 -6.11 15.10 -19.87
C VAL A 340 -7.24 14.68 -20.78
N ARG A 341 -6.95 13.86 -21.80
CA ARG A 341 -7.95 13.37 -22.76
C ARG A 341 -8.50 12.02 -22.33
N ASN A 342 -9.80 11.95 -22.10
CA ASN A 342 -10.55 10.75 -21.75
C ASN A 342 -11.59 10.46 -22.84
N GLY A 343 -11.15 9.77 -23.93
CA GLY A 343 -12.00 9.55 -25.11
C GLY A 343 -12.30 10.85 -25.85
N ASP A 344 -13.59 11.23 -25.91
CA ASP A 344 -14.06 12.46 -26.56
C ASP A 344 -14.12 13.66 -25.61
N VAL A 345 -13.68 13.49 -24.37
CA VAL A 345 -13.64 14.57 -23.36
C VAL A 345 -12.18 14.94 -23.08
N ILE A 346 -11.90 16.24 -23.04
CA ILE A 346 -10.62 16.77 -22.55
C ILE A 346 -10.92 17.62 -21.31
N GLU A 347 -10.27 17.27 -20.22
CA GLU A 347 -10.24 18.05 -18.98
C GLU A 347 -9.00 18.93 -19.02
N MET A 348 -9.17 20.24 -18.74
CA MET A 348 -8.08 21.19 -18.70
C MET A 348 -8.03 21.86 -17.34
N ASP A 349 -6.90 21.76 -16.68
CA ASP A 349 -6.59 22.53 -15.48
C ASP A 349 -5.62 23.66 -15.85
N ILE A 350 -5.92 24.85 -15.37
CA ILE A 350 -5.03 26.01 -15.50
C ILE A 350 -4.72 26.52 -14.10
N ASP A 351 -3.44 26.56 -13.80
CA ASP A 351 -2.89 27.06 -12.54
C ASP A 351 -2.07 28.33 -12.77
N ARG A 352 -2.13 29.27 -11.84
CA ARG A 352 -1.34 30.51 -11.86
C ARG A 352 -0.40 30.54 -10.67
N ASP A 353 0.87 30.78 -10.92
CA ASP A 353 1.95 30.77 -9.92
C ASP A 353 1.78 31.74 -8.73
N TRP A 354 0.87 32.73 -8.79
CA TRP A 354 0.73 33.78 -7.76
C TRP A 354 -0.69 34.08 -7.30
N THR A 355 -1.67 33.31 -7.74
CA THR A 355 -3.06 33.46 -7.31
C THR A 355 -3.63 32.11 -6.96
N ASP A 356 -4.53 32.05 -5.98
CA ASP A 356 -5.30 30.84 -5.65
C ASP A 356 -6.39 30.54 -6.70
N GLU A 357 -6.30 31.12 -7.90
CA GLU A 357 -7.24 30.92 -9.00
C GLU A 357 -6.86 29.69 -9.80
N GLU A 358 -7.52 28.57 -9.51
CA GLU A 358 -7.50 27.35 -10.31
C GLU A 358 -8.74 27.33 -11.23
N TYR A 359 -8.52 27.08 -12.54
CA TYR A 359 -9.61 26.89 -13.49
C TYR A 359 -9.63 25.46 -13.96
N HIS A 360 -10.75 24.78 -13.75
CA HIS A 360 -11.02 23.48 -14.31
C HIS A 360 -12.06 23.59 -15.42
N ILE A 361 -11.72 23.14 -16.62
CA ILE A 361 -12.57 23.26 -17.81
C ILE A 361 -12.71 21.89 -18.44
N THR A 362 -13.94 21.50 -18.76
CA THR A 362 -14.23 20.29 -19.52
C THR A 362 -14.59 20.66 -20.96
N MET A 363 -13.92 20.06 -21.91
CA MET A 363 -14.08 20.29 -23.34
C MET A 363 -14.54 19.02 -24.05
N SER A 364 -15.32 19.15 -25.11
CA SER A 364 -15.69 18.04 -25.99
C SER A 364 -14.83 18.02 -27.25
N ALA A 365 -14.29 16.86 -27.60
CA ALA A 365 -13.61 16.68 -28.89
C ALA A 365 -14.60 16.85 -30.05
N GLU A 366 -14.13 17.52 -31.13
CA GLU A 366 -14.84 17.61 -32.40
C GLU A 366 -14.50 16.45 -33.33
#